data_d814feeff4c7fca2d9fc06cd686fedcf
#
_entry.id   d814feeff4c7fca2d9fc06cd686fedcf
#
_cell.length_a   1.000
_cell.length_b   1.000
_cell.length_c   1.000
_cell.angle_alpha   90.00
_cell.angle_beta   90.00
_cell.angle_gamma   90.00
#
_symmetry.space_group_name_H-M   'P 1'
#
loop_
_entity.id
_entity.type
_entity.pdbx_description
1 polymer ?
#
loop_
_entity_poly.entity_id
_entity_poly.type
_entity_poly.pdbx_seq_one_letter_code
_entity_poly.pdbx_strand_id
1 'polypeptide(L)'
;MTGLRAALADYLALRRALGYKLAVHERLLGQFLDFLEAHDAEVITTALAVRWATLPSGASPGWLGQRLSAVRGFAAFAASLEEATQIPPAGCLPGRAARAVPYLYSDAEVEAIMAAARSLRSPLLAPTYEALIGLLAVSGIRISEAIRLGRDDVLLQEGWLRVIEGKLGKSREVPLAPGTVEALGRFAAIRDQLCPAPRHASFFCSTTGTRLTYARVRLTFSELCQRAGVTAASPHCRPRLHDFRHYADGWVMRPAVTFGLAEAAGLVLPSA
;
A
#
# COMPACT_ATOMS: atom_id res chain seq x y z
N MET A 1 18.07 -27.41 -17.26
CA MET A 1 17.80 -25.99 -16.99
C MET A 1 16.64 -25.41 -17.80
N THR A 2 16.48 -25.75 -19.08
CA THR A 2 15.32 -25.30 -19.89
C THR A 2 13.97 -25.77 -19.28
N GLY A 3 13.94 -26.94 -18.62
CA GLY A 3 12.74 -27.50 -18.01
C GLY A 3 12.16 -26.67 -16.85
N LEU A 4 12.99 -26.23 -15.88
CA LEU A 4 12.50 -25.45 -14.73
C LEU A 4 12.03 -24.04 -15.12
N ARG A 5 12.65 -23.41 -16.14
CA ARG A 5 12.18 -22.12 -16.65
C ARG A 5 10.85 -22.24 -17.40
N ALA A 6 10.68 -23.29 -18.19
CA ALA A 6 9.39 -23.60 -18.82
C ALA A 6 8.32 -23.88 -17.77
N ALA A 7 8.62 -24.75 -16.78
CA ALA A 7 7.73 -25.03 -15.66
C ALA A 7 7.33 -23.75 -14.86
N LEU A 8 8.27 -22.80 -14.68
CA LEU A 8 7.94 -21.51 -14.04
C LEU A 8 6.98 -20.69 -14.88
N ALA A 9 7.16 -20.65 -16.20
CA ALA A 9 6.25 -19.92 -17.10
C ALA A 9 4.83 -20.51 -17.03
N ASP A 10 4.71 -21.84 -17.06
CA ASP A 10 3.43 -22.55 -16.94
C ASP A 10 2.77 -22.32 -15.58
N TYR A 11 3.55 -22.41 -14.48
CA TYR A 11 3.07 -22.11 -13.14
C TYR A 11 2.52 -20.69 -13.01
N LEU A 12 3.23 -19.70 -13.55
CA LEU A 12 2.79 -18.31 -13.50
C LEU A 12 1.54 -18.08 -14.37
N ALA A 13 1.49 -18.70 -15.55
CA ALA A 13 0.33 -18.64 -16.45
C ALA A 13 -0.92 -19.24 -15.77
N LEU A 14 -0.80 -20.44 -15.21
CA LEU A 14 -1.88 -21.10 -14.47
C LEU A 14 -2.39 -20.24 -13.30
N ARG A 15 -1.47 -19.74 -12.48
CA ARG A 15 -1.83 -18.93 -11.31
C ARG A 15 -2.45 -17.59 -11.70
N ARG A 16 -2.02 -17.00 -12.82
CA ARG A 16 -2.61 -15.75 -13.36
C ARG A 16 -4.01 -15.99 -13.91
N ALA A 17 -4.24 -17.11 -14.57
CA ALA A 17 -5.59 -17.50 -15.01
C ALA A 17 -6.58 -17.65 -13.83
N LEU A 18 -6.07 -18.02 -12.64
CA LEU A 18 -6.83 -18.06 -11.38
C LEU A 18 -6.93 -16.70 -10.68
N GLY A 19 -6.52 -15.59 -11.33
CA GLY A 19 -6.65 -14.21 -10.82
C GLY A 19 -5.52 -13.71 -9.91
N TYR A 20 -4.41 -14.45 -9.75
CA TYR A 20 -3.26 -13.99 -8.94
C TYR A 20 -2.33 -13.08 -9.75
N LYS A 21 -1.98 -11.90 -9.24
CA LYS A 21 -1.08 -10.94 -9.92
C LYS A 21 0.40 -11.37 -9.94
N LEU A 22 0.88 -12.08 -8.95
CA LEU A 22 2.19 -12.74 -8.78
C LEU A 22 3.47 -11.93 -9.12
N ALA A 23 3.43 -10.61 -9.32
CA ALA A 23 4.59 -9.82 -9.74
C ALA A 23 5.84 -10.00 -8.83
N VAL A 24 5.63 -10.08 -7.51
CA VAL A 24 6.72 -10.33 -6.55
C VAL A 24 7.21 -11.77 -6.66
N HIS A 25 6.30 -12.74 -6.79
CA HIS A 25 6.67 -14.16 -6.92
C HIS A 25 7.46 -14.42 -8.19
N GLU A 26 7.05 -13.86 -9.33
CA GLU A 26 7.77 -13.97 -10.60
C GLU A 26 9.20 -13.51 -10.47
N ARG A 27 9.42 -12.31 -9.90
CA ARG A 27 10.76 -11.78 -9.66
C ARG A 27 11.57 -12.68 -8.73
N LEU A 28 10.97 -13.13 -7.60
CA LEU A 28 11.66 -13.97 -6.63
C LEU A 28 12.01 -15.34 -7.23
N LEU A 29 11.11 -15.95 -7.97
CA LEU A 29 11.32 -17.25 -8.61
C LEU A 29 12.32 -17.14 -9.74
N GLY A 30 12.32 -16.06 -10.54
CA GLY A 30 13.39 -15.79 -11.51
C GLY A 30 14.76 -15.77 -10.85
N GLN A 31 14.92 -14.99 -9.75
CA GLN A 31 16.17 -14.95 -8.99
C GLN A 31 16.56 -16.30 -8.39
N PHE A 32 15.58 -17.11 -8.00
CA PHE A 32 15.84 -18.46 -7.50
C PHE A 32 16.34 -19.39 -8.61
N LEU A 33 15.78 -19.33 -9.81
CA LEU A 33 16.26 -20.11 -10.93
C LEU A 33 17.68 -19.68 -11.37
N ASP A 34 17.98 -18.37 -11.38
CA ASP A 34 19.32 -17.86 -11.62
C ASP A 34 20.32 -18.43 -10.57
N PHE A 35 19.89 -18.54 -9.31
CA PHE A 35 20.70 -19.15 -8.26
C PHE A 35 20.91 -20.66 -8.47
N LEU A 36 19.89 -21.40 -8.89
CA LEU A 36 20.04 -22.83 -9.21
C LEU A 36 21.01 -23.04 -10.37
N GLU A 37 20.90 -22.22 -11.40
CA GLU A 37 21.81 -22.24 -12.57
C GLU A 37 23.26 -22.01 -12.17
N ALA A 38 23.51 -21.01 -11.30
CA ALA A 38 24.85 -20.72 -10.79
C ALA A 38 25.44 -21.84 -9.92
N HIS A 39 24.63 -22.84 -9.55
CA HIS A 39 25.03 -24.00 -8.74
C HIS A 39 24.90 -25.33 -9.51
N ASP A 40 24.74 -25.28 -10.85
CA ASP A 40 24.55 -26.43 -11.74
C ASP A 40 23.45 -27.41 -11.27
N ALA A 41 22.40 -26.85 -10.62
CA ALA A 41 21.32 -27.64 -10.04
C ALA A 41 20.12 -27.72 -11.00
N GLU A 42 19.79 -28.93 -11.45
CA GLU A 42 18.68 -29.20 -12.37
C GLU A 42 17.34 -29.44 -11.67
N VAL A 43 17.37 -29.72 -10.36
CA VAL A 43 16.19 -29.99 -9.54
C VAL A 43 16.18 -29.10 -8.30
N ILE A 44 14.97 -28.83 -7.79
CA ILE A 44 14.82 -28.07 -6.54
C ILE A 44 15.02 -29.02 -5.36
N THR A 45 16.00 -28.72 -4.49
CA THR A 45 16.16 -29.40 -3.21
C THR A 45 15.81 -28.45 -2.06
N THR A 46 15.38 -29.02 -0.95
CA THR A 46 15.10 -28.25 0.27
C THR A 46 16.33 -27.46 0.74
N ALA A 47 17.51 -28.04 0.65
CA ALA A 47 18.77 -27.40 1.02
C ALA A 47 19.05 -26.15 0.17
N LEU A 48 18.95 -26.25 -1.15
CA LEU A 48 19.15 -25.12 -2.06
C LEU A 48 18.08 -24.04 -1.87
N ALA A 49 16.82 -24.42 -1.67
CA ALA A 49 15.74 -23.49 -1.41
C ALA A 49 15.95 -22.68 -0.12
N VAL A 50 16.35 -23.32 0.97
CA VAL A 50 16.67 -22.67 2.25
C VAL A 50 17.91 -21.79 2.11
N ARG A 51 18.98 -22.29 1.49
CA ARG A 51 20.21 -21.52 1.23
C ARG A 51 19.91 -20.24 0.45
N TRP A 52 19.17 -20.33 -0.65
CA TRP A 52 18.78 -19.16 -1.42
C TRP A 52 17.88 -18.20 -0.65
N ALA A 53 16.91 -18.73 0.10
CA ALA A 53 16.01 -17.89 0.88
C ALA A 53 16.74 -17.06 1.93
N THR A 54 17.85 -17.57 2.48
CA THR A 54 18.64 -16.94 3.54
C THR A 54 19.84 -16.12 3.05
N LEU A 55 20.10 -16.04 1.73
CA LEU A 55 21.21 -15.24 1.17
C LEU A 55 21.20 -13.76 1.60
N PRO A 56 20.06 -13.04 1.71
CA PRO A 56 20.10 -11.63 2.09
C PRO A 56 20.50 -11.45 3.55
N SER A 57 21.71 -10.94 3.79
CA SER A 57 22.18 -10.58 5.13
C SER A 57 21.33 -9.46 5.73
N GLY A 58 20.98 -9.55 7.01
CA GLY A 58 20.19 -8.53 7.71
C GLY A 58 18.71 -8.46 7.33
N ALA A 59 18.22 -9.38 6.49
CA ALA A 59 16.81 -9.43 6.13
C ALA A 59 15.94 -9.89 7.30
N SER A 60 14.72 -9.34 7.40
CA SER A 60 13.78 -9.76 8.43
C SER A 60 13.37 -11.22 8.28
N PRO A 61 13.11 -11.96 9.39
CA PRO A 61 12.63 -13.35 9.33
C PRO A 61 11.37 -13.51 8.47
N GLY A 62 10.48 -12.51 8.50
CA GLY A 62 9.28 -12.50 7.63
C GLY A 62 9.60 -12.46 6.15
N TRP A 63 10.62 -11.71 5.73
CA TRP A 63 11.06 -11.66 4.34
C TRP A 63 11.70 -12.98 3.89
N LEU A 64 12.57 -13.56 4.72
CA LEU A 64 13.16 -14.89 4.45
C LEU A 64 12.07 -15.95 4.30
N GLY A 65 11.08 -15.95 5.20
CA GLY A 65 9.91 -16.83 5.11
C GLY A 65 9.06 -16.62 3.85
N GLN A 66 8.90 -15.37 3.39
CA GLN A 66 8.20 -15.05 2.14
C GLN A 66 8.96 -15.57 0.92
N ARG A 67 10.28 -15.41 0.87
CA ARG A 67 11.14 -15.98 -0.18
C ARG A 67 10.96 -17.50 -0.27
N LEU A 68 11.11 -18.21 0.87
CA LEU A 68 10.96 -19.66 0.91
C LEU A 68 9.52 -20.11 0.58
N SER A 69 8.51 -19.33 0.97
CA SER A 69 7.10 -19.62 0.63
C SER A 69 6.83 -19.51 -0.88
N ALA A 70 7.48 -18.56 -1.57
CA ALA A 70 7.38 -18.46 -3.03
C ALA A 70 7.98 -19.72 -3.69
N VAL A 71 9.17 -20.14 -3.27
CA VAL A 71 9.81 -21.37 -3.78
C VAL A 71 8.96 -22.60 -3.48
N ARG A 72 8.41 -22.74 -2.27
CA ARG A 72 7.55 -23.87 -1.89
C ARG A 72 6.34 -23.99 -2.80
N GLY A 73 5.67 -22.86 -3.12
CA GLY A 73 4.52 -22.85 -4.01
C GLY A 73 4.87 -23.31 -5.44
N PHE A 74 6.03 -22.90 -5.94
CA PHE A 74 6.53 -23.33 -7.24
C PHE A 74 7.04 -24.79 -7.20
N ALA A 75 7.78 -25.19 -6.17
CA ALA A 75 8.28 -26.55 -6.02
C ALA A 75 7.14 -27.58 -5.95
N ALA A 76 6.01 -27.24 -5.33
CA ALA A 76 4.82 -28.10 -5.34
C ALA A 76 4.24 -28.33 -6.75
N PHE A 77 4.34 -27.34 -7.63
CA PHE A 77 3.98 -27.48 -9.04
C PHE A 77 5.06 -28.26 -9.80
N ALA A 78 6.32 -27.91 -9.63
CA ALA A 78 7.43 -28.56 -10.34
C ALA A 78 7.58 -30.04 -9.97
N ALA A 79 7.26 -30.45 -8.73
CA ALA A 79 7.27 -31.85 -8.30
C ALA A 79 6.22 -32.72 -9.03
N SER A 80 5.18 -32.14 -9.62
CA SER A 80 4.25 -32.88 -10.47
C SER A 80 4.82 -33.18 -11.88
N LEU A 81 5.90 -32.50 -12.25
CA LEU A 81 6.57 -32.66 -13.55
C LEU A 81 7.89 -33.42 -13.42
N GLU A 82 8.56 -33.32 -12.28
CA GLU A 82 9.87 -33.92 -11.99
C GLU A 82 9.90 -34.46 -10.56
N GLU A 83 9.86 -35.77 -10.42
CA GLU A 83 9.74 -36.49 -9.13
C GLU A 83 10.93 -36.25 -8.19
N ALA A 84 12.13 -35.94 -8.73
CA ALA A 84 13.30 -35.58 -7.93
C ALA A 84 13.21 -34.22 -7.23
N THR A 85 12.23 -33.38 -7.58
CA THR A 85 12.00 -32.06 -6.96
C THR A 85 11.46 -32.22 -5.55
N GLN A 86 12.16 -31.61 -4.59
CA GLN A 86 11.74 -31.59 -3.19
C GLN A 86 10.90 -30.33 -2.90
N ILE A 87 9.81 -30.52 -2.15
CA ILE A 87 8.97 -29.42 -1.66
C ILE A 87 9.49 -29.01 -0.25
N PRO A 88 10.07 -27.80 -0.07
CA PRO A 88 10.55 -27.38 1.23
C PRO A 88 9.43 -27.41 2.28
N PRO A 89 9.57 -28.13 3.42
CA PRO A 89 8.53 -28.24 4.43
C PRO A 89 8.19 -26.87 5.06
N ALA A 90 6.99 -26.77 5.63
CA ALA A 90 6.62 -25.61 6.43
C ALA A 90 7.48 -25.56 7.71
N GLY A 91 7.94 -24.36 8.09
CA GLY A 91 8.73 -24.20 9.32
C GLY A 91 10.25 -24.41 9.18
N CYS A 92 10.78 -24.62 7.97
CA CYS A 92 12.24 -24.72 7.76
C CYS A 92 13.03 -23.48 8.19
N LEU A 93 12.39 -22.30 8.23
CA LEU A 93 13.02 -21.09 8.72
C LEU A 93 12.40 -20.68 10.05
N PRO A 94 13.22 -20.18 11.01
CA PRO A 94 12.73 -19.77 12.32
C PRO A 94 11.74 -18.60 12.18
N GLY A 95 10.61 -18.78 12.81
CA GLY A 95 9.70 -17.75 13.26
C GLY A 95 8.99 -16.91 12.21
N ARG A 96 7.66 -16.99 12.19
CA ARG A 96 6.85 -15.85 11.76
C ARG A 96 7.22 -14.66 12.65
N ALA A 97 7.58 -13.53 12.04
CA ALA A 97 7.62 -12.28 12.80
C ALA A 97 6.29 -12.15 13.57
N ALA A 98 6.36 -11.75 14.84
CA ALA A 98 5.16 -11.54 15.64
C ALA A 98 4.19 -10.68 14.84
N ARG A 99 2.92 -11.07 14.82
CA ARG A 99 1.90 -10.35 14.06
C ARG A 99 1.83 -8.92 14.60
N ALA A 100 2.02 -7.95 13.74
CA ALA A 100 1.92 -6.56 14.14
C ALA A 100 0.51 -6.29 14.71
N VAL A 101 0.46 -5.73 15.90
CA VAL A 101 -0.79 -5.28 16.54
C VAL A 101 -1.26 -4.02 15.80
N PRO A 102 -2.55 -3.92 15.42
CA PRO A 102 -3.09 -2.69 14.85
C PRO A 102 -2.91 -1.51 15.81
N TYR A 103 -2.50 -0.37 15.27
CA TYR A 103 -2.50 0.88 16.02
C TYR A 103 -3.90 1.50 15.95
N LEU A 104 -4.50 1.71 17.10
CA LEU A 104 -5.82 2.34 17.19
C LEU A 104 -5.64 3.83 17.42
N TYR A 105 -5.88 4.62 16.38
CA TYR A 105 -5.81 6.08 16.46
C TYR A 105 -6.95 6.63 17.30
N SER A 106 -6.66 7.62 18.14
CA SER A 106 -7.67 8.50 18.75
C SER A 106 -8.02 9.64 17.77
N ASP A 107 -9.16 10.29 17.98
CA ASP A 107 -9.59 11.45 17.20
C ASP A 107 -8.56 12.58 17.30
N ALA A 108 -8.00 12.81 18.50
CA ALA A 108 -6.96 13.81 18.74
C ALA A 108 -5.67 13.51 17.96
N GLU A 109 -5.26 12.25 17.85
CA GLU A 109 -4.07 11.87 17.07
C GLU A 109 -4.30 12.07 15.57
N VAL A 110 -5.48 11.73 15.06
CA VAL A 110 -5.83 11.97 13.65
C VAL A 110 -5.79 13.46 13.34
N GLU A 111 -6.40 14.29 14.19
CA GLU A 111 -6.37 15.74 14.04
C GLU A 111 -4.95 16.31 14.13
N ALA A 112 -4.12 15.84 15.05
CA ALA A 112 -2.73 16.25 15.18
C ALA A 112 -1.89 15.88 13.93
N ILE A 113 -2.14 14.70 13.33
CA ILE A 113 -1.46 14.29 12.08
C ILE A 113 -1.92 15.18 10.92
N MET A 114 -3.21 15.52 10.83
CA MET A 114 -3.73 16.44 9.82
C MET A 114 -3.18 17.87 10.01
N ALA A 115 -3.08 18.34 11.24
CA ALA A 115 -2.44 19.63 11.57
C ALA A 115 -0.95 19.64 11.16
N ALA A 116 -0.24 18.55 11.42
CA ALA A 116 1.14 18.39 10.95
C ALA A 116 1.23 18.40 9.42
N ALA A 117 0.25 17.82 8.70
CA ALA A 117 0.20 17.89 7.24
C ALA A 117 0.03 19.32 6.72
N ARG A 118 -0.83 20.13 7.36
CA ARG A 118 -0.99 21.55 7.04
C ARG A 118 0.30 22.34 7.19
N SER A 119 1.20 21.92 8.09
CA SER A 119 2.49 22.56 8.33
C SER A 119 3.61 22.20 7.33
N LEU A 120 3.33 21.36 6.33
CA LEU A 120 4.30 21.06 5.28
C LEU A 120 4.62 22.31 4.45
N ARG A 121 5.89 22.50 4.11
CA ARG A 121 6.35 23.70 3.38
C ARG A 121 5.80 23.80 1.95
N SER A 122 5.46 22.69 1.34
CA SER A 122 4.96 22.68 -0.04
C SER A 122 3.49 23.07 -0.07
N PRO A 123 3.11 24.13 -0.81
CA PRO A 123 1.72 24.59 -0.90
C PRO A 123 0.78 23.53 -1.52
N LEU A 124 1.30 22.63 -2.34
CA LEU A 124 0.53 21.51 -2.91
C LEU A 124 0.51 20.30 -1.99
N LEU A 125 1.64 19.92 -1.38
CA LEU A 125 1.70 18.70 -0.56
C LEU A 125 0.96 18.86 0.78
N ALA A 126 0.93 20.05 1.36
CA ALA A 126 0.20 20.28 2.61
C ALA A 126 -1.29 19.88 2.46
N PRO A 127 -2.08 20.48 1.57
CA PRO A 127 -3.47 20.09 1.38
C PRO A 127 -3.62 18.67 0.80
N THR A 128 -2.62 18.17 0.02
CA THR A 128 -2.65 16.79 -0.50
C THR A 128 -2.61 15.77 0.63
N TYR A 129 -1.70 15.92 1.59
CA TYR A 129 -1.58 14.96 2.70
C TYR A 129 -2.69 15.14 3.73
N GLU A 130 -3.15 16.36 3.97
CA GLU A 130 -4.31 16.61 4.82
C GLU A 130 -5.55 15.88 4.26
N ALA A 131 -5.89 16.11 3.00
CA ALA A 131 -7.04 15.48 2.34
C ALA A 131 -6.87 13.95 2.24
N LEU A 132 -5.67 13.44 1.98
CA LEU A 132 -5.40 12.01 1.92
C LEU A 132 -5.61 11.33 3.28
N ILE A 133 -5.08 11.91 4.36
CA ILE A 133 -5.23 11.37 5.73
C ILE A 133 -6.70 11.43 6.15
N GLY A 134 -7.37 12.57 5.93
CA GLY A 134 -8.79 12.74 6.21
C GLY A 134 -9.64 11.70 5.47
N LEU A 135 -9.38 11.50 4.18
CA LEU A 135 -10.10 10.50 3.39
C LEU A 135 -9.90 9.08 3.94
N LEU A 136 -8.67 8.70 4.28
CA LEU A 136 -8.38 7.38 4.87
C LEU A 136 -9.11 7.18 6.21
N ALA A 137 -9.15 8.22 7.03
CA ALA A 137 -9.78 8.20 8.36
C ALA A 137 -11.29 7.98 8.29
N VAL A 138 -11.98 8.60 7.32
CA VAL A 138 -13.46 8.53 7.25
C VAL A 138 -13.97 7.39 6.38
N SER A 139 -13.24 7.01 5.32
CA SER A 139 -13.72 6.03 4.34
C SER A 139 -13.19 4.62 4.57
N GLY A 140 -12.12 4.47 5.34
CA GLY A 140 -11.44 3.19 5.55
C GLY A 140 -10.93 2.52 4.26
N ILE A 141 -10.82 3.24 3.13
CA ILE A 141 -10.23 2.69 1.91
C ILE A 141 -8.74 2.38 2.12
N ARG A 142 -8.19 1.45 1.34
CA ARG A 142 -6.77 1.14 1.44
C ARG A 142 -5.94 2.28 0.89
N ILE A 143 -4.79 2.55 1.49
CA ILE A 143 -3.85 3.57 0.98
C ILE A 143 -3.50 3.35 -0.51
N SER A 144 -3.35 2.11 -0.94
CA SER A 144 -3.09 1.80 -2.36
C SER A 144 -4.29 2.10 -3.26
N GLU A 145 -5.51 2.05 -2.74
CA GLU A 145 -6.72 2.44 -3.44
C GLU A 145 -6.78 3.97 -3.53
N ALA A 146 -6.57 4.68 -2.40
CA ALA A 146 -6.52 6.14 -2.37
C ALA A 146 -5.47 6.73 -3.34
N ILE A 147 -4.25 6.19 -3.36
CA ILE A 147 -3.20 6.63 -4.29
C ILE A 147 -3.60 6.41 -5.75
N ARG A 148 -4.38 5.37 -6.04
CA ARG A 148 -4.81 5.04 -7.41
C ARG A 148 -6.02 5.81 -7.89
N LEU A 149 -6.77 6.50 -7.02
CA LEU A 149 -7.91 7.29 -7.43
C LEU A 149 -7.54 8.24 -8.58
N GLY A 150 -8.28 8.15 -9.65
CA GLY A 150 -8.30 9.14 -10.71
C GLY A 150 -9.17 10.33 -10.33
N ARG A 151 -9.10 11.40 -11.08
CA ARG A 151 -10.00 12.56 -10.92
C ARG A 151 -11.45 12.16 -11.11
N ASP A 152 -11.72 11.33 -12.11
CA ASP A 152 -13.05 10.84 -12.46
C ASP A 152 -13.59 9.75 -11.52
N ASP A 153 -12.76 9.29 -10.58
CA ASP A 153 -13.18 8.32 -9.55
C ASP A 153 -13.76 9.00 -8.31
N VAL A 154 -13.62 10.33 -8.20
CA VAL A 154 -14.12 11.13 -7.08
C VAL A 154 -15.32 11.93 -7.55
N LEU A 155 -16.50 11.36 -7.36
CA LEU A 155 -17.79 11.87 -7.83
C LEU A 155 -18.35 12.83 -6.78
N LEU A 156 -17.80 14.06 -6.73
CA LEU A 156 -18.14 15.06 -5.70
C LEU A 156 -19.60 15.50 -5.77
N GLN A 157 -20.20 15.55 -6.97
CA GLN A 157 -21.59 15.96 -7.16
C GLN A 157 -22.55 14.91 -6.60
N GLU A 158 -22.22 13.65 -6.75
CA GLU A 158 -23.00 12.49 -6.31
C GLU A 158 -22.67 12.07 -4.88
N GLY A 159 -21.56 12.53 -4.32
CA GLY A 159 -21.10 12.16 -2.99
C GLY A 159 -20.51 10.74 -2.89
N TRP A 160 -19.85 10.26 -3.92
CA TRP A 160 -19.28 8.89 -3.97
C TRP A 160 -17.82 8.84 -4.41
N LEU A 161 -17.11 7.81 -3.95
CA LEU A 161 -15.83 7.37 -4.53
C LEU A 161 -16.03 6.07 -5.29
N ARG A 162 -15.48 6.00 -6.49
CA ARG A 162 -15.36 4.75 -7.24
C ARG A 162 -13.99 4.13 -7.03
N VAL A 163 -13.92 3.03 -6.29
CA VAL A 163 -12.69 2.27 -6.09
C VAL A 163 -12.61 1.18 -7.15
N ILE A 164 -11.77 1.39 -8.17
CA ILE A 164 -11.59 0.47 -9.29
C ILE A 164 -10.49 -0.53 -8.94
N GLU A 165 -10.68 -1.80 -9.32
CA GLU A 165 -9.72 -2.88 -9.12
C GLU A 165 -9.16 -2.98 -7.68
N GLY A 166 -10.02 -2.96 -6.69
CA GLY A 166 -9.67 -3.19 -5.30
C GLY A 166 -9.02 -4.58 -5.08
N LYS A 167 -9.05 -5.08 -3.87
CA LYS A 167 -8.55 -6.42 -3.55
C LYS A 167 -9.35 -7.46 -4.36
N LEU A 168 -8.66 -8.36 -5.06
CA LEU A 168 -9.22 -9.39 -5.95
C LEU A 168 -9.92 -8.84 -7.24
N GLY A 169 -9.52 -7.65 -7.70
CA GLY A 169 -10.07 -7.07 -8.94
C GLY A 169 -11.50 -6.55 -8.84
N LYS A 170 -12.11 -6.54 -7.64
CA LYS A 170 -13.48 -6.06 -7.44
C LYS A 170 -13.51 -4.54 -7.32
N SER A 171 -14.39 -3.90 -8.09
CA SER A 171 -14.71 -2.47 -7.97
C SER A 171 -15.86 -2.28 -6.99
N ARG A 172 -15.89 -1.14 -6.30
CA ARG A 172 -16.97 -0.75 -5.40
C ARG A 172 -17.10 0.75 -5.32
N GLU A 173 -18.26 1.21 -4.95
CA GLU A 173 -18.53 2.59 -4.58
C GLU A 173 -18.49 2.74 -3.06
N VAL A 174 -18.00 3.89 -2.60
CA VAL A 174 -17.87 4.25 -1.18
C VAL A 174 -18.55 5.60 -0.99
N PRO A 175 -19.63 5.67 -0.18
CA PRO A 175 -20.32 6.93 0.08
C PRO A 175 -19.43 7.88 0.88
N LEU A 176 -19.57 9.17 0.61
CA LEU A 176 -18.89 10.25 1.31
C LEU A 176 -19.90 11.10 2.08
N ALA A 177 -19.58 11.41 3.32
CA ALA A 177 -20.35 12.38 4.08
C ALA A 177 -20.21 13.79 3.45
N PRO A 178 -21.25 14.67 3.57
CA PRO A 178 -21.22 16.01 2.96
C PRO A 178 -19.97 16.83 3.29
N GLY A 179 -19.52 16.84 4.55
CA GLY A 179 -18.29 17.53 4.96
C GLY A 179 -17.02 16.96 4.32
N THR A 180 -17.00 15.67 4.01
CA THR A 180 -15.89 15.04 3.27
C THR A 180 -15.90 15.46 1.81
N VAL A 181 -17.06 15.51 1.18
CA VAL A 181 -17.25 16.01 -0.20
C VAL A 181 -16.73 17.43 -0.31
N GLU A 182 -17.13 18.31 0.62
CA GLU A 182 -16.70 19.69 0.67
C GLU A 182 -15.18 19.82 0.85
N ALA A 183 -14.58 19.05 1.75
CA ALA A 183 -13.15 19.04 1.99
C ALA A 183 -12.36 18.57 0.75
N LEU A 184 -12.81 17.51 0.09
CA LEU A 184 -12.19 17.02 -1.14
C LEU A 184 -12.38 18.00 -2.31
N GLY A 185 -13.50 18.70 -2.37
CA GLY A 185 -13.77 19.75 -3.34
C GLY A 185 -12.82 20.94 -3.18
N ARG A 186 -12.61 21.41 -1.94
CA ARG A 186 -11.61 22.46 -1.64
C ARG A 186 -10.19 22.01 -2.03
N PHE A 187 -9.82 20.79 -1.67
CA PHE A 187 -8.53 20.24 -2.08
C PHE A 187 -8.38 20.20 -3.60
N ALA A 188 -9.42 19.73 -4.33
CA ALA A 188 -9.38 19.65 -5.79
C ALA A 188 -9.17 21.02 -6.42
N ALA A 189 -9.84 22.07 -5.94
CA ALA A 189 -9.66 23.43 -6.42
C ALA A 189 -8.22 23.94 -6.20
N ILE A 190 -7.65 23.75 -4.99
CA ILE A 190 -6.26 24.13 -4.68
C ILE A 190 -5.27 23.36 -5.57
N ARG A 191 -5.47 22.05 -5.70
CA ARG A 191 -4.63 21.20 -6.57
C ARG A 191 -4.65 21.69 -8.02
N ASP A 192 -5.81 21.99 -8.56
CA ASP A 192 -5.96 22.40 -9.97
C ASP A 192 -5.37 23.78 -10.24
N GLN A 193 -5.41 24.66 -9.25
CA GLN A 193 -4.74 25.95 -9.30
C GLN A 193 -3.20 25.80 -9.27
N LEU A 194 -2.66 24.92 -8.39
CA LEU A 194 -1.23 24.75 -8.19
C LEU A 194 -0.56 23.76 -9.16
N CYS A 195 -1.37 22.91 -9.82
CA CYS A 195 -0.92 21.93 -10.79
C CYS A 195 -1.92 21.85 -11.97
N PRO A 196 -2.00 22.92 -12.80
CA PRO A 196 -3.00 22.99 -13.87
C PRO A 196 -2.75 22.00 -15.02
N ALA A 197 -1.50 21.56 -15.21
CA ALA A 197 -1.11 20.60 -16.25
C ALA A 197 -0.42 19.37 -15.62
N PRO A 198 -1.16 18.50 -14.92
CA PRO A 198 -0.56 17.32 -14.30
C PRO A 198 -0.13 16.30 -15.37
N ARG A 199 0.94 15.58 -15.08
CA ARG A 199 1.44 14.49 -15.95
C ARG A 199 0.59 13.22 -15.87
N HIS A 200 -0.30 13.14 -14.88
CA HIS A 200 -1.16 11.99 -14.63
C HIS A 200 -2.52 12.44 -14.09
N ALA A 201 -3.60 11.83 -14.54
CA ALA A 201 -4.97 12.12 -14.09
C ALA A 201 -5.28 11.60 -12.67
N SER A 202 -4.29 11.55 -11.77
CA SER A 202 -4.49 11.16 -10.38
C SER A 202 -5.22 12.23 -9.59
N PHE A 203 -6.11 11.81 -8.68
CA PHE A 203 -6.75 12.73 -7.73
C PHE A 203 -5.73 13.32 -6.77
N PHE A 204 -4.86 12.50 -6.17
CA PHE A 204 -3.71 12.94 -5.38
C PHE A 204 -2.44 12.91 -6.21
N CYS A 205 -1.76 14.04 -6.33
CA CYS A 205 -0.55 14.17 -7.14
C CYS A 205 0.64 14.71 -6.35
N SER A 206 1.83 14.45 -6.88
CA SER A 206 3.10 15.02 -6.41
C SER A 206 3.29 16.45 -6.91
N THR A 207 4.32 17.13 -6.45
CA THR A 207 4.71 18.46 -6.93
C THR A 207 5.10 18.49 -8.42
N THR A 208 5.39 17.34 -9.00
CA THR A 208 5.69 17.20 -10.44
C THR A 208 4.47 16.77 -11.26
N GLY A 209 3.27 16.75 -10.66
CA GLY A 209 2.03 16.34 -11.33
C GLY A 209 1.93 14.84 -11.62
N THR A 210 2.78 14.01 -11.03
CA THR A 210 2.72 12.56 -11.15
C THR A 210 1.92 11.95 -9.99
N ARG A 211 1.49 10.69 -10.15
CA ARG A 211 0.84 9.93 -9.07
C ARG A 211 1.78 9.81 -7.86
N LEU A 212 1.23 9.89 -6.65
CA LEU A 212 1.97 9.59 -5.43
C LEU A 212 2.42 8.13 -5.42
N THR A 213 3.62 7.86 -4.91
CA THR A 213 4.09 6.48 -4.69
C THR A 213 3.87 6.07 -3.23
N TYR A 214 3.56 4.80 -2.99
CA TYR A 214 3.39 4.29 -1.63
C TYR A 214 4.62 4.55 -0.74
N ALA A 215 5.82 4.38 -1.30
CA ALA A 215 7.07 4.62 -0.57
C ALA A 215 7.16 6.07 -0.08
N ARG A 216 6.84 7.05 -0.95
CA ARG A 216 6.86 8.47 -0.58
C ARG A 216 5.78 8.78 0.46
N VAL A 217 4.56 8.30 0.25
CA VAL A 217 3.46 8.51 1.21
C VAL A 217 3.82 7.94 2.58
N ARG A 218 4.41 6.74 2.64
CA ARG A 218 4.83 6.11 3.90
C ARG A 218 5.91 6.93 4.62
N LEU A 219 6.89 7.46 3.90
CA LEU A 219 7.96 8.29 4.49
C LEU A 219 7.38 9.59 5.04
N THR A 220 6.60 10.32 4.25
CA THR A 220 5.96 11.55 4.70
C THR A 220 5.02 11.29 5.88
N PHE A 221 4.23 10.22 5.85
CA PHE A 221 3.37 9.86 6.98
C PHE A 221 4.15 9.60 8.26
N SER A 222 5.30 8.91 8.18
CA SER A 222 6.18 8.72 9.34
C SER A 222 6.69 10.05 9.92
N GLU A 223 7.04 11.00 9.05
CA GLU A 223 7.42 12.37 9.45
C GLU A 223 6.25 13.12 10.10
N LEU A 224 5.04 13.01 9.56
CA LEU A 224 3.84 13.62 10.11
C LEU A 224 3.50 13.07 11.50
N CYS A 225 3.59 11.76 11.71
CA CYS A 225 3.42 11.14 13.02
C CYS A 225 4.43 11.69 14.04
N GLN A 226 5.71 11.81 13.65
CA GLN A 226 6.74 12.39 14.53
C GLN A 226 6.42 13.86 14.92
N ARG A 227 6.02 14.69 13.95
CA ARG A 227 5.64 16.09 14.19
C ARG A 227 4.38 16.20 15.06
N ALA A 228 3.44 15.27 14.90
CA ALA A 228 2.21 15.19 15.69
C ALA A 228 2.42 14.60 17.09
N GLY A 229 3.62 14.13 17.43
CA GLY A 229 3.88 13.45 18.70
C GLY A 229 3.26 12.04 18.79
N VAL A 230 2.79 11.48 17.65
CA VAL A 230 2.19 10.15 17.61
C VAL A 230 3.28 9.09 17.52
N THR A 231 3.45 8.33 18.58
CA THR A 231 4.55 7.38 18.74
C THR A 231 4.09 5.93 18.81
N ALA A 232 5.03 5.00 18.69
CA ALA A 232 4.73 3.59 18.81
C ALA A 232 4.30 3.24 20.25
N ALA A 233 3.17 2.56 20.41
CA ALA A 233 2.73 2.05 21.72
C ALA A 233 3.59 0.87 22.19
N SER A 234 4.22 0.13 21.24
CA SER A 234 5.17 -0.94 21.51
C SER A 234 6.00 -1.26 20.25
N PRO A 235 7.06 -2.10 20.32
CA PRO A 235 7.81 -2.54 19.15
C PRO A 235 6.94 -3.19 18.06
N HIS A 236 5.79 -3.78 18.45
CA HIS A 236 4.85 -4.47 17.55
C HIS A 236 3.60 -3.67 17.23
N CYS A 237 3.39 -2.51 17.89
CA CYS A 237 2.24 -1.61 17.71
C CYS A 237 2.73 -0.21 17.34
N ARG A 238 2.85 0.07 16.04
CA ARG A 238 3.35 1.34 15.51
C ARG A 238 2.31 1.95 14.59
N PRO A 239 2.19 3.30 14.53
CA PRO A 239 1.30 3.98 13.62
C PRO A 239 1.57 3.58 12.16
N ARG A 240 0.56 3.13 11.43
CA ARG A 240 0.65 2.76 10.01
C ARG A 240 -0.56 3.28 9.25
N LEU A 241 -0.37 3.66 7.99
CA LEU A 241 -1.43 4.09 7.09
C LEU A 241 -2.58 3.07 6.97
N HIS A 242 -2.27 1.77 7.08
CA HIS A 242 -3.29 0.71 7.01
C HIS A 242 -4.22 0.71 8.21
N ASP A 243 -3.77 1.19 9.35
CA ASP A 243 -4.52 1.13 10.62
C ASP A 243 -5.65 2.17 10.68
N PHE A 244 -5.69 3.16 9.75
CA PHE A 244 -6.86 4.01 9.55
C PHE A 244 -8.13 3.23 9.22
N ARG A 245 -8.02 2.01 8.68
CA ARG A 245 -9.19 1.16 8.46
C ARG A 245 -9.85 0.74 9.78
N HIS A 246 -9.04 0.42 10.79
CA HIS A 246 -9.57 0.09 12.11
C HIS A 246 -10.19 1.31 12.79
N TYR A 247 -9.64 2.49 12.52
CA TYR A 247 -10.23 3.75 12.97
C TYR A 247 -11.58 3.99 12.27
N ALA A 248 -11.66 3.86 10.96
CA ALA A 248 -12.89 4.02 10.17
C ALA A 248 -13.97 2.99 10.53
N ASP A 249 -13.60 1.72 10.75
CA ASP A 249 -14.53 0.66 11.15
C ASP A 249 -15.23 1.01 12.51
N GLY A 250 -14.51 1.70 13.42
CA GLY A 250 -15.09 2.24 14.66
C GLY A 250 -16.00 3.46 14.46
N TRP A 251 -15.91 4.12 13.31
CA TRP A 251 -16.64 5.33 12.96
C TRP A 251 -18.03 5.10 12.38
N VAL A 252 -18.30 3.96 11.78
CA VAL A 252 -19.64 3.60 11.25
C VAL A 252 -20.73 3.71 12.32
N MET A 253 -20.35 3.81 13.60
CA MET A 253 -21.23 3.92 14.77
C MET A 253 -21.21 5.31 15.43
N ARG A 254 -20.53 6.32 14.88
CA ARG A 254 -20.44 7.66 15.50
C ARG A 254 -21.01 8.76 14.61
N PRO A 255 -21.70 9.79 15.17
CA PRO A 255 -22.14 10.95 14.40
C PRO A 255 -20.95 11.75 13.88
N ALA A 256 -21.11 12.30 12.68
CA ALA A 256 -20.11 12.98 11.88
C ALA A 256 -19.21 13.93 12.69
N VAL A 257 -17.90 13.64 12.75
CA VAL A 257 -16.89 14.64 13.09
C VAL A 257 -16.77 15.55 11.86
N THR A 258 -17.09 16.79 12.04
CA THR A 258 -16.93 17.85 11.06
C THR A 258 -15.42 18.06 10.90
N PHE A 259 -14.86 17.75 9.72
CA PHE A 259 -13.51 18.18 9.38
C PHE A 259 -13.50 19.71 9.30
N GLY A 260 -13.18 20.35 10.41
CA GLY A 260 -12.86 21.76 10.43
C GLY A 260 -11.52 21.97 9.74
N LEU A 261 -11.54 22.11 8.41
CA LEU A 261 -10.45 22.81 7.75
C LEU A 261 -10.55 24.26 8.24
N ALA A 262 -9.66 24.61 9.19
CA ALA A 262 -9.51 25.99 9.62
C ALA A 262 -9.41 26.87 8.37
N GLU A 263 -10.17 27.95 8.34
CA GLU A 263 -10.03 29.01 7.38
C GLU A 263 -8.54 29.36 7.28
N ALA A 264 -7.91 28.94 6.17
CA ALA A 264 -6.58 29.38 5.84
C ALA A 264 -6.70 30.88 5.56
N ALA A 265 -6.50 31.67 6.61
CA ALA A 265 -6.44 33.09 6.55
C ALA A 265 -5.49 33.54 5.44
N GLY A 266 -5.98 34.32 4.49
CA GLY A 266 -5.19 35.28 3.77
C GLY A 266 -4.78 35.01 2.34
N LEU A 267 -5.48 34.20 1.55
CA LEU A 267 -5.42 34.35 0.08
C LEU A 267 -6.57 35.24 -0.36
N VAL A 268 -6.33 36.55 -0.32
CA VAL A 268 -7.13 37.55 -1.01
C VAL A 268 -7.04 37.22 -2.50
N LEU A 269 -8.14 36.77 -3.07
CA LEU A 269 -8.29 36.69 -4.52
C LEU A 269 -8.30 38.12 -5.05
N PRO A 270 -7.49 38.48 -6.07
CA PRO A 270 -7.69 39.74 -6.77
C PRO A 270 -9.04 39.64 -7.47
N SER A 271 -9.91 40.60 -7.16
CA SER A 271 -11.16 40.82 -7.88
C SER A 271 -10.91 41.05 -9.37
N ALA A 272 -11.71 40.42 -10.19
CA ALA A 272 -11.73 40.53 -11.65
C ALA A 272 -11.86 41.95 -12.16
#